data_c22a34a7584a4710323a0d7eb7b9ad46
#
_entry.id   c22a34a7584a4710323a0d7eb7b9ad46
#
_cell.length_a   1.000
_cell.length_b   1.000
_cell.length_c   1.000
_cell.angle_alpha   90.00
_cell.angle_beta   90.00
_cell.angle_gamma   90.00
#
_symmetry.space_group_name_H-M   'P 1'
#
loop_
_entity.id
_entity.type
_entity.pdbx_description
1 polymer ?
#
loop_
_entity_poly.entity_id
_entity_poly.type
_entity_poly.pdbx_seq_one_letter_code
_entity_poly.pdbx_strand_id
1 'polypeptide(L)'
;MGGAAFPQSPAKTSFLRRTGWGEFRDVLTGLRAQCPTAMPVVVRTAWLPDTILGQCIRRRHRFVVRLNDQMEEPQAVECLLHEWAHALAWNFSLDRLAKLPGLDPAEFDRACHDEAWGCAYSRVGRAYTEAGG
;
A
#
# COMPACT_ATOMS: atom_id res chain seq x y z
N MET A 1 9.67 13.62 20.62
CA MET A 1 9.48 13.80 20.18
C MET A 1 9.11 13.69 19.57
N GLY A 2 8.86 13.75 19.32
CA GLY A 2 8.62 13.85 18.69
C GLY A 2 8.06 14.02 18.01
N GLY A 3 7.62 14.05 17.92
CA GLY A 3 7.09 14.18 17.12
C GLY A 3 7.06 14.92 16.44
N ALA A 4 7.03 15.44 16.64
CA ALA A 4 6.97 16.33 16.02
C ALA A 4 7.62 16.32 15.06
N ALA A 5 8.06 16.10 15.10
CA ALA A 5 8.67 16.26 14.24
C ALA A 5 8.34 15.89 13.20
N PHE A 6 8.00 15.88 12.86
CA PHE A 6 7.73 15.61 11.98
C PHE A 6 7.90 15.93 11.10
N PRO A 7 7.81 16.12 10.89
CA PRO A 7 7.75 16.16 9.73
C PRO A 7 8.89 15.90 9.05
N GLN A 8 9.66 15.81 9.33
CA GLN A 8 10.70 15.61 8.69
C GLN A 8 10.81 14.45 8.39
N SER A 9 10.92 14.29 7.79
CA SER A 9 11.05 13.33 7.28
C SER A 9 11.88 12.51 7.57
N PRO A 10 11.85 12.15 8.09
CA PRO A 10 12.68 11.31 8.40
C PRO A 10 12.76 10.27 7.60
N ALA A 11 12.33 10.41 6.89
CA ALA A 11 12.28 9.55 6.06
C ALA A 11 13.31 8.66 5.90
N LYS A 12 14.37 8.96 5.87
CA LYS A 12 15.31 8.18 5.59
C LYS A 12 15.41 7.08 6.41
N THR A 13 15.40 7.17 7.56
CA THR A 13 15.44 6.07 8.41
C THR A 13 14.24 5.35 8.24
N SER A 14 14.31 4.14 7.97
CA SER A 14 13.14 3.38 7.79
C SER A 14 12.19 3.57 8.95
N PHE A 15 10.98 4.00 8.66
CA PHE A 15 9.94 4.11 9.64
C PHE A 15 9.75 2.78 10.35
N LEU A 16 9.78 1.68 9.58
CA LEU A 16 9.62 0.35 10.14
C LEU A 16 10.71 0.03 11.16
N ARG A 17 11.93 0.44 10.89
CA ARG A 17 13.01 0.17 11.79
C ARG A 17 12.89 0.98 13.07
N ARG A 18 12.48 2.25 12.94
CA ARG A 18 12.38 3.12 14.10
C ARG A 18 11.27 2.74 15.05
N THR A 19 10.15 2.32 14.50
CA THR A 19 8.98 2.05 15.33
C THR A 19 8.93 0.63 15.86
N GLY A 20 9.77 -0.26 15.34
CA GLY A 20 9.74 -1.64 15.79
C GLY A 20 8.51 -2.40 15.39
N TRP A 21 7.86 -2.03 14.32
CA TRP A 21 6.63 -2.66 13.84
C TRP A 21 6.89 -4.08 13.35
N GLY A 22 7.02 -5.02 14.30
CA GLY A 22 7.35 -6.41 13.99
C GLY A 22 6.26 -7.12 13.21
N GLU A 23 5.01 -6.93 13.61
CA GLU A 23 3.89 -7.56 12.90
C GLU A 23 3.81 -7.05 11.47
N PHE A 24 3.98 -5.74 11.27
CA PHE A 24 3.95 -5.16 9.94
C PHE A 24 5.02 -5.79 9.05
N ARG A 25 6.24 -5.96 9.59
CA ARG A 25 7.31 -6.57 8.82
C ARG A 25 7.01 -8.01 8.46
N ASP A 26 6.42 -8.76 9.38
CA ASP A 26 6.06 -10.15 9.13
C ASP A 26 4.98 -10.25 8.06
N VAL A 27 4.00 -9.36 8.11
CA VAL A 27 2.93 -9.32 7.11
C VAL A 27 3.53 -9.00 5.75
N LEU A 28 4.42 -8.02 5.68
CA LEU A 28 5.05 -7.63 4.42
C LEU A 28 5.85 -8.79 3.83
N THR A 29 6.61 -9.50 4.66
CA THR A 29 7.37 -10.67 4.23
C THR A 29 6.43 -11.74 3.69
N GLY A 30 5.33 -11.99 4.38
CA GLY A 30 4.35 -12.97 3.94
C GLY A 30 3.68 -12.60 2.63
N LEU A 31 3.36 -11.32 2.44
CA LEU A 31 2.75 -10.87 1.20
C LEU A 31 3.71 -11.07 0.02
N ARG A 32 4.97 -10.75 0.22
CA ARG A 32 5.96 -10.94 -0.84
C ARG A 32 6.11 -12.41 -1.22
N ALA A 33 5.98 -13.29 -0.24
CA ALA A 33 6.13 -14.72 -0.50
C ALA A 33 4.87 -15.35 -1.09
N GLN A 34 3.70 -14.95 -0.59
CA GLN A 34 2.47 -15.65 -0.93
C GLN A 34 1.59 -14.93 -1.95
N CYS A 35 1.77 -13.64 -2.09
CA CYS A 35 0.99 -12.84 -3.04
C CYS A 35 1.91 -12.02 -3.92
N PRO A 36 2.78 -12.70 -4.71
CA PRO A 36 3.72 -11.96 -5.55
C PRO A 36 2.99 -11.15 -6.60
N THR A 37 3.53 -9.98 -6.90
CA THR A 37 2.95 -9.06 -7.87
C THR A 37 3.76 -9.10 -9.16
N ALA A 38 3.18 -8.56 -10.24
CA ALA A 38 3.85 -8.58 -11.54
C ALA A 38 5.16 -7.79 -11.53
N MET A 39 5.23 -6.76 -10.70
CA MET A 39 6.44 -5.96 -10.56
C MET A 39 6.75 -5.81 -9.09
N PRO A 40 7.99 -5.50 -8.74
CA PRO A 40 8.35 -5.32 -7.33
C PRO A 40 7.50 -4.24 -6.66
N VAL A 41 7.22 -4.40 -5.39
CA VAL A 41 6.51 -3.42 -4.59
C VAL A 41 7.46 -2.87 -3.54
N VAL A 42 7.67 -1.57 -3.58
CA VAL A 42 8.47 -0.88 -2.57
C VAL A 42 7.49 -0.26 -1.59
N VAL A 43 7.69 -0.50 -0.32
CA VAL A 43 6.80 0.02 0.73
C VAL A 43 7.55 1.10 1.48
N ARG A 44 6.95 2.27 1.60
CA ARG A 44 7.55 3.41 2.26
C ARG A 44 6.53 4.08 3.16
N THR A 45 7.02 4.80 4.15
CA THR A 45 6.17 5.67 4.95
C THR A 45 6.48 7.10 4.53
N ALA A 46 5.50 7.95 4.65
CA ALA A 46 5.66 9.36 4.32
C ALA A 46 4.63 10.18 5.09
N TRP A 47 4.91 11.44 5.27
CA TRP A 47 3.89 12.34 5.78
C TRP A 47 2.85 12.54 4.68
N LEU A 48 1.60 12.24 4.98
CA LEU A 48 0.49 12.45 4.07
C LEU A 48 -0.61 13.20 4.82
N PRO A 49 -1.48 13.91 4.11
CA PRO A 49 -2.62 14.56 4.78
C PRO A 49 -3.48 13.51 5.51
N ASP A 50 -4.16 13.91 6.57
CA ASP A 50 -4.97 13.00 7.36
C ASP A 50 -5.98 12.22 6.54
N THR A 51 -6.42 12.79 5.42
CA THR A 51 -7.44 12.13 4.60
C THR A 51 -6.86 11.01 3.75
N ILE A 52 -5.53 10.88 3.70
CA ILE A 52 -4.89 9.85 2.89
C ILE A 52 -4.13 8.92 3.80
N LEU A 53 -4.63 7.70 3.97
CA LEU A 53 -3.97 6.72 4.82
C LEU A 53 -2.89 5.97 4.06
N GLY A 54 -3.10 5.71 2.78
CA GLY A 54 -2.13 5.03 1.96
C GLY A 54 -2.39 5.24 0.48
N GLN A 55 -1.42 4.90 -0.33
CA GLN A 55 -1.49 5.03 -1.78
C GLN A 55 -0.71 3.90 -2.41
N CYS A 56 -1.19 3.42 -3.57
CA CYS A 56 -0.41 2.51 -4.39
C CYS A 56 -0.15 3.22 -5.71
N ILE A 57 1.12 3.51 -6.00
CA ILE A 57 1.50 4.29 -7.14
C ILE A 57 2.20 3.39 -8.15
N ARG A 58 1.72 3.40 -9.39
CA ARG A 58 2.31 2.63 -10.46
C ARG A 58 3.46 3.44 -11.07
N ARG A 59 4.65 2.89 -10.95
CA ARG A 59 5.83 3.48 -11.60
C ARG A 59 6.21 2.59 -12.78
N ARG A 60 7.22 3.00 -13.52
CA ARG A 60 7.59 2.30 -14.75
C ARG A 60 7.96 0.84 -14.52
N HIS A 61 8.73 0.56 -13.48
CA HIS A 61 9.23 -0.79 -13.23
C HIS A 61 8.88 -1.32 -11.85
N ARG A 62 8.00 -0.64 -11.13
CA ARG A 62 7.63 -1.08 -9.78
C ARG A 62 6.39 -0.38 -9.31
N PHE A 63 5.80 -0.90 -8.25
CA PHE A 63 4.76 -0.20 -7.52
C PHE A 63 5.39 0.42 -6.29
N VAL A 64 4.91 1.56 -5.88
CA VAL A 64 5.32 2.18 -4.62
C VAL A 64 4.07 2.29 -3.74
N VAL A 65 4.11 1.62 -2.60
CA VAL A 65 3.05 1.73 -1.62
C VAL A 65 3.54 2.73 -0.58
N ARG A 66 2.80 3.82 -0.41
CA ARG A 66 3.13 4.86 0.55
C ARG A 66 2.09 4.81 1.65
N LEU A 67 2.53 4.76 2.89
CA LEU A 67 1.65 4.74 4.04
C LEU A 67 1.88 5.98 4.87
N ASN A 68 0.79 6.53 5.39
CA ASN A 68 0.88 7.72 6.22
C ASN A 68 1.61 7.38 7.50
N ASP A 69 2.66 8.12 7.82
CA ASP A 69 3.52 7.82 8.95
C ASP A 69 2.90 8.21 10.30
N GLN A 70 1.68 8.74 10.29
CA GLN A 70 0.96 9.10 11.50
C GLN A 70 0.11 7.95 12.04
N MET A 71 0.09 6.80 11.37
CA MET A 71 -0.76 5.69 11.77
C MET A 71 -0.13 4.82 12.84
N GLU A 72 -0.98 4.14 13.58
CA GLU A 72 -0.56 3.07 14.50
C GLU A 72 -0.37 1.78 13.69
N GLU A 73 0.37 0.85 14.24
CA GLU A 73 0.68 -0.39 13.52
C GLU A 73 -0.54 -1.16 13.02
N PRO A 74 -1.59 -1.39 13.80
CA PRO A 74 -2.73 -2.15 13.29
C PRO A 74 -3.38 -1.48 12.08
N GLN A 75 -3.48 -0.15 12.09
CA GLN A 75 -4.04 0.58 10.96
C GLN A 75 -3.13 0.48 9.76
N ALA A 76 -1.83 0.53 9.98
CA ALA A 76 -0.86 0.42 8.89
C ALA A 76 -0.89 -0.97 8.25
N VAL A 77 -1.11 -2.02 9.04
CA VAL A 77 -1.24 -3.37 8.50
C VAL A 77 -2.46 -3.44 7.59
N GLU A 78 -3.61 -2.91 8.03
CA GLU A 78 -4.79 -2.91 7.20
C GLU A 78 -4.60 -2.11 5.92
N CYS A 79 -3.94 -0.96 6.00
CA CYS A 79 -3.66 -0.18 4.82
C CYS A 79 -2.71 -0.90 3.88
N LEU A 80 -1.72 -1.60 4.41
CA LEU A 80 -0.80 -2.37 3.60
C LEU A 80 -1.56 -3.45 2.81
N LEU A 81 -2.47 -4.16 3.45
CA LEU A 81 -3.27 -5.19 2.78
C LEU A 81 -4.09 -4.58 1.64
N HIS A 82 -4.71 -3.45 1.90
CA HIS A 82 -5.53 -2.74 0.91
C HIS A 82 -4.69 -2.32 -0.29
N GLU A 83 -3.55 -1.69 -0.04
CA GLU A 83 -2.71 -1.19 -1.13
C GLU A 83 -2.01 -2.33 -1.88
N TRP A 84 -1.66 -3.40 -1.19
CA TRP A 84 -1.08 -4.57 -1.84
C TRP A 84 -2.09 -5.19 -2.80
N ALA A 85 -3.36 -5.21 -2.42
CA ALA A 85 -4.42 -5.71 -3.30
C ALA A 85 -4.51 -4.87 -4.57
N HIS A 86 -4.32 -3.56 -4.48
CA HIS A 86 -4.29 -2.71 -5.66
C HIS A 86 -3.13 -3.09 -6.60
N ALA A 87 -1.95 -3.32 -6.04
CA ALA A 87 -0.79 -3.72 -6.85
C ALA A 87 -1.03 -5.09 -7.50
N LEU A 88 -1.61 -6.01 -6.75
CA LEU A 88 -1.86 -7.35 -7.23
C LEU A 88 -2.90 -7.38 -8.35
N ALA A 89 -3.91 -6.52 -8.27
CA ALA A 89 -5.00 -6.46 -9.25
C ALA A 89 -4.72 -5.53 -10.43
N TRP A 90 -3.60 -4.83 -10.43
CA TRP A 90 -3.32 -3.83 -11.46
C TRP A 90 -3.23 -4.49 -12.84
N ASN A 91 -3.73 -3.80 -13.87
CA ASN A 91 -3.75 -4.35 -15.23
C ASN A 91 -3.64 -3.23 -16.26
N PHE A 92 -3.53 -3.60 -17.54
CA PHE A 92 -3.38 -2.64 -18.62
C PHE A 92 -4.53 -1.67 -18.74
N SER A 93 -5.74 -2.10 -18.41
CA SER A 93 -6.88 -1.21 -18.49
C SER A 93 -6.74 -0.05 -17.52
N LEU A 94 -6.23 -0.32 -16.31
CA LEU A 94 -5.99 0.73 -15.34
C LEU A 94 -4.86 1.65 -15.79
N ASP A 95 -3.81 1.10 -16.40
CA ASP A 95 -2.72 1.90 -16.94
C ASP A 95 -3.24 2.88 -17.99
N ARG A 96 -4.09 2.39 -18.89
CA ARG A 96 -4.63 3.25 -19.93
C ARG A 96 -5.59 4.29 -19.38
N LEU A 97 -6.42 3.89 -18.43
CA LEU A 97 -7.38 4.80 -17.83
C LEU A 97 -6.66 5.94 -17.12
N ALA A 98 -5.59 5.64 -16.42
CA ALA A 98 -4.85 6.65 -15.67
C ALA A 98 -4.22 7.72 -16.57
N LYS A 99 -4.05 7.41 -17.85
CA LYS A 99 -3.44 8.35 -18.79
C LYS A 99 -4.43 9.20 -19.53
N LEU A 100 -5.72 9.00 -19.32
CA LEU A 100 -6.72 9.76 -20.04
C LEU A 100 -6.77 11.20 -19.54
N PRO A 101 -6.74 12.20 -20.45
CA PRO A 101 -6.85 13.58 -20.01
C PRO A 101 -8.26 13.84 -19.48
N GLY A 102 -8.38 14.63 -18.45
CA GLY A 102 -9.68 14.97 -17.88
C GLY A 102 -10.36 13.84 -17.14
N LEU A 103 -9.61 12.81 -16.77
CA LEU A 103 -10.18 11.69 -16.03
C LEU A 103 -10.71 12.16 -14.69
N ASP A 104 -11.95 11.77 -14.39
CA ASP A 104 -12.56 12.05 -13.10
C ASP A 104 -11.92 11.15 -12.05
N PRO A 105 -11.34 11.71 -10.97
CA PRO A 105 -10.72 10.89 -9.94
C PRO A 105 -11.68 9.86 -9.33
N ALA A 106 -12.96 10.18 -9.21
CA ALA A 106 -13.93 9.24 -8.65
C ALA A 106 -14.14 8.05 -9.58
N GLU A 107 -14.09 8.26 -10.90
CA GLU A 107 -14.21 7.16 -11.85
C GLU A 107 -12.99 6.25 -11.78
N PHE A 108 -11.81 6.83 -11.66
CA PHE A 108 -10.60 6.03 -11.56
C PHE A 108 -10.62 5.22 -10.26
N ASP A 109 -11.05 5.84 -9.17
CA ASP A 109 -11.14 5.16 -7.88
C ASP A 109 -12.10 3.97 -7.96
N ARG A 110 -13.24 4.13 -8.62
CA ARG A 110 -14.19 3.03 -8.77
C ARG A 110 -13.59 1.90 -9.61
N ALA A 111 -12.86 2.25 -10.66
CA ALA A 111 -12.22 1.24 -11.51
C ALA A 111 -11.15 0.48 -10.75
N CYS A 112 -10.45 1.15 -9.83
CA CYS A 112 -9.42 0.50 -9.02
C CYS A 112 -10.02 -0.44 -7.98
N HIS A 113 -11.30 -0.27 -7.64
CA HIS A 113 -11.97 -1.12 -6.66
C HIS A 113 -13.00 -2.04 -7.33
N ASP A 114 -12.64 -2.58 -8.46
CA ASP A 114 -13.52 -3.48 -9.21
C ASP A 114 -13.46 -4.91 -8.66
N GLU A 115 -14.04 -5.82 -9.42
CA GLU A 115 -14.09 -7.23 -9.03
C GLU A 115 -12.69 -7.82 -8.90
N ALA A 116 -11.77 -7.46 -9.79
CA ALA A 116 -10.41 -7.96 -9.71
C ALA A 116 -9.73 -7.52 -8.41
N TRP A 117 -9.97 -6.28 -7.98
CA TRP A 117 -9.44 -5.82 -6.71
C TRP A 117 -10.07 -6.58 -5.54
N GLY A 118 -11.36 -6.84 -5.60
CA GLY A 118 -12.05 -7.59 -4.56
C GLY A 118 -11.50 -8.99 -4.40
N CYS A 119 -11.23 -9.67 -5.52
CA CYS A 119 -10.61 -10.99 -5.48
C CYS A 119 -9.20 -10.93 -4.93
N ALA A 120 -8.43 -9.91 -5.33
CA ALA A 120 -7.08 -9.73 -4.83
C ALA A 120 -7.08 -9.45 -3.33
N TYR A 121 -8.00 -8.63 -2.86
CA TYR A 121 -8.10 -8.29 -1.46
C TYR A 121 -8.47 -9.52 -0.62
N SER A 122 -9.35 -10.36 -1.14
CA SER A 122 -9.69 -11.60 -0.47
C SER A 122 -8.50 -12.54 -0.38
N ARG A 123 -7.70 -12.61 -1.44
CA ARG A 123 -6.50 -13.44 -1.46
C ARG A 123 -5.47 -12.94 -0.46
N VAL A 124 -5.28 -11.63 -0.40
CA VAL A 124 -4.36 -11.01 0.53
C VAL A 124 -4.83 -11.26 1.97
N GLY A 125 -6.12 -11.13 2.20
CA GLY A 125 -6.68 -11.38 3.53
C GLY A 125 -6.50 -12.81 3.98
N ARG A 126 -6.67 -13.78 3.05
CA ARG A 126 -6.45 -15.18 3.40
C ARG A 126 -4.99 -15.44 3.74
N ALA A 127 -4.07 -14.88 2.98
CA ALA A 127 -2.65 -15.05 3.25
C ALA A 127 -2.30 -14.48 4.63
N TYR A 128 -2.87 -13.35 4.98
CA TYR A 128 -2.65 -12.74 6.28
C TYR A 128 -3.19 -13.65 7.39
N THR A 129 -4.39 -14.15 7.23
CA THR A 129 -5.01 -15.03 8.23
C THR A 129 -4.23 -16.33 8.39
N GLU A 130 -3.81 -16.91 7.27
CA GLU A 130 -3.07 -18.18 7.31
C GLU A 130 -1.70 -18.04 7.94
N ALA A 131 -1.13 -16.85 7.87
CA ALA A 131 0.15 -16.60 8.51
C ALA A 131 0.01 -16.31 10.00
N GLY A 132 -1.20 -16.37 10.54
CA GLY A 132 -1.43 -16.19 11.96
C GLY A 132 -1.61 -14.74 12.35
N GLY A 133 -1.84 -13.89 11.37
CA GLY A 133 -1.97 -12.45 11.62
C GLY A 133 -3.34 -12.04 12.15
#